data_c9147541db66324bd7f58c1deb244a15
#
_entry.id   c9147541db66324bd7f58c1deb244a15
#
_cell.length_a   1.000
_cell.length_b   1.000
_cell.length_c   1.000
_cell.angle_alpha   90.00
_cell.angle_beta   90.00
_cell.angle_gamma   90.00
#
_symmetry.space_group_name_H-M   'P 1'
#
loop_
_entity.id
_entity.type
_entity.pdbx_description
1 polymer ?
#
loop_
_entity_poly.entity_id
_entity_poly.type
_entity_poly.pdbx_seq_one_letter_code
_entity_poly.pdbx_strand_id
1 'polypeptide(L)'
;MESLKKVGGYLTREHAPAGFINAGEKVWYWFLILGGIAVVVSGLFMLTPNFDWTRSTMQVSSIVHIASGIGLISFSFVHMYMSTLGNEGTFQAMVGGDVDERWAELHHDVWYDELMAERGASGAKTESTAG
;
A
#
# COMPACT_ATOMS: atom_id res chain seq x y z
N MET A 1 -19.92 -0.47 -1.67
CA MET A 1 -20.03 0.49 -2.78
C MET A 1 -19.28 1.81 -2.55
N GLU A 2 -19.08 2.27 -1.31
CA GLU A 2 -18.27 3.47 -1.04
C GLU A 2 -16.78 3.31 -1.35
N SER A 3 -16.21 2.13 -1.19
CA SER A 3 -14.79 1.88 -1.46
C SER A 3 -14.39 2.06 -2.94
N LEU A 4 -15.30 1.79 -3.87
CA LEU A 4 -15.07 1.99 -5.30
C LEU A 4 -15.11 3.48 -5.69
N LYS A 5 -15.90 4.31 -5.00
CA LYS A 5 -15.89 5.77 -5.19
C LYS A 5 -14.57 6.39 -4.72
N LYS A 6 -13.91 5.81 -3.71
CA LYS A 6 -12.60 6.27 -3.20
C LYS A 6 -11.46 6.04 -4.19
N VAL A 7 -11.50 4.98 -5.00
CA VAL A 7 -10.52 4.74 -6.08
C VAL A 7 -10.71 5.75 -7.23
N GLY A 8 -11.95 6.21 -7.48
CA GLY A 8 -12.24 7.25 -8.48
C GLY A 8 -11.68 8.63 -8.14
N GLY A 9 -11.43 8.94 -6.88
CA GLY A 9 -10.85 10.21 -6.43
C GLY A 9 -9.44 10.48 -6.99
N TYR A 10 -8.67 9.45 -7.29
CA TYR A 10 -7.38 9.58 -7.99
C TYR A 10 -7.52 10.13 -9.42
N LEU A 11 -8.64 9.88 -10.07
CA LEU A 11 -8.93 10.35 -11.44
C LEU A 11 -9.61 11.73 -11.47
N THR A 12 -10.28 12.13 -10.39
CA THR A 12 -11.10 13.36 -10.33
C THR A 12 -10.48 14.50 -9.51
N ARG A 13 -9.26 14.34 -8.96
CA ARG A 13 -8.63 15.32 -8.05
C ARG A 13 -9.44 15.66 -6.78
N GLU A 14 -10.48 14.93 -6.46
CA GLU A 14 -11.15 15.04 -5.18
C GLU A 14 -10.38 14.23 -4.14
N HIS A 15 -9.88 14.88 -3.10
CA HIS A 15 -9.20 14.22 -1.97
C HIS A 15 -10.26 13.43 -1.20
N ALA A 16 -10.18 12.09 -1.30
CA ALA A 16 -11.00 11.25 -0.46
C ALA A 16 -10.39 11.20 0.96
N PRO A 17 -11.19 11.34 2.03
CA PRO A 17 -10.68 11.30 3.39
C PRO A 17 -9.84 10.04 3.61
N ALA A 18 -8.58 10.21 4.00
CA ALA A 18 -7.61 9.15 4.14
C ALA A 18 -7.20 9.00 5.61
N GLY A 19 -7.43 7.81 6.18
CA GLY A 19 -6.85 7.42 7.46
C GLY A 19 -5.35 7.10 7.31
N PHE A 20 -4.75 6.49 8.33
CA PHE A 20 -3.32 6.14 8.37
C PHE A 20 -2.86 5.33 7.14
N ILE A 21 -3.73 4.48 6.58
CA ILE A 21 -3.45 3.71 5.36
C ILE A 21 -4.39 4.18 4.25
N ASN A 22 -3.80 4.68 3.16
CA ASN A 22 -4.52 5.16 1.99
C ASN A 22 -5.11 3.97 1.16
N ALA A 23 -6.14 4.24 0.37
CA ALA A 23 -6.77 3.23 -0.50
C ALA A 23 -5.78 2.60 -1.50
N GLY A 24 -4.83 3.39 -2.03
CA GLY A 24 -3.77 2.90 -2.92
C GLY A 24 -2.81 1.92 -2.23
N GLU A 25 -2.45 2.19 -0.99
CA GLU A 25 -1.61 1.31 -0.17
C GLU A 25 -2.29 -0.03 0.13
N LYS A 26 -3.60 -0.02 0.39
CA LYS A 26 -4.38 -1.26 0.58
C LYS A 26 -4.42 -2.11 -0.68
N VAL A 27 -4.60 -1.49 -1.85
CA VAL A 27 -4.57 -2.19 -3.15
C VAL A 27 -3.19 -2.79 -3.38
N TRP A 28 -2.11 -2.03 -3.13
CA TRP A 28 -0.74 -2.51 -3.24
C TRP A 28 -0.48 -3.71 -2.32
N TYR A 29 -0.88 -3.63 -1.07
CA TYR A 29 -0.73 -4.68 -0.08
C TYR A 29 -1.38 -6.00 -0.53
N TRP A 30 -2.65 -5.96 -0.94
CA TRP A 30 -3.35 -7.14 -1.42
C TRP A 30 -2.79 -7.69 -2.72
N PHE A 31 -2.38 -6.82 -3.63
CA PHE A 31 -1.74 -7.24 -4.88
C PHE A 31 -0.42 -7.96 -4.62
N LEU A 32 0.40 -7.46 -3.69
CA LEU A 32 1.66 -8.09 -3.30
C LEU A 32 1.43 -9.48 -2.68
N ILE A 33 0.46 -9.61 -1.76
CA ILE A 33 0.16 -10.88 -1.11
C ILE A 33 -0.36 -11.90 -2.12
N LEU A 34 -1.39 -11.58 -2.88
CA LEU A 34 -2.01 -12.50 -3.82
C LEU A 34 -1.07 -12.86 -4.97
N GLY A 35 -0.37 -11.88 -5.52
CA GLY A 35 0.63 -12.08 -6.55
C GLY A 35 1.83 -12.89 -6.06
N GLY A 36 2.30 -12.62 -4.85
CA GLY A 36 3.36 -13.37 -4.19
C GLY A 36 2.99 -14.84 -3.96
N ILE A 37 1.79 -15.11 -3.45
CA ILE A 37 1.28 -16.49 -3.30
C ILE A 37 1.23 -17.18 -4.66
N ALA A 38 0.70 -16.51 -5.69
CA ALA A 38 0.61 -17.08 -7.04
C ALA A 38 1.99 -17.43 -7.60
N VAL A 39 2.99 -16.54 -7.46
CA VAL A 39 4.37 -16.81 -7.89
C VAL A 39 4.98 -17.98 -7.13
N VAL A 40 4.85 -18.02 -5.81
CA VAL A 40 5.43 -19.08 -4.98
C VAL A 40 4.79 -20.43 -5.30
N VAL A 41 3.46 -20.52 -5.30
CA VAL A 41 2.74 -21.78 -5.56
C VAL A 41 3.04 -22.29 -6.95
N SER A 42 2.94 -21.45 -7.98
CA SER A 42 3.25 -21.86 -9.36
C SER A 42 4.72 -22.25 -9.54
N GLY A 43 5.64 -21.55 -8.88
CA GLY A 43 7.06 -21.88 -8.87
C GLY A 43 7.36 -23.22 -8.23
N LEU A 44 6.68 -23.58 -7.13
CA LEU A 44 6.80 -24.90 -6.49
C LEU A 44 6.36 -26.03 -7.40
N PHE A 45 5.27 -25.89 -8.16
CA PHE A 45 4.87 -26.88 -9.16
C PHE A 45 5.95 -27.04 -10.23
N MET A 46 6.54 -25.95 -10.71
CA MET A 46 7.60 -25.98 -11.74
C MET A 46 8.91 -26.57 -11.20
N LEU A 47 9.21 -26.37 -9.92
CA LEU A 47 10.43 -26.87 -9.28
C LEU A 47 10.35 -28.37 -8.96
N THR A 48 9.17 -28.96 -8.91
CA THR A 48 8.92 -30.36 -8.53
C THR A 48 8.40 -31.22 -9.70
N PRO A 49 9.13 -31.31 -10.85
CA PRO A 49 8.67 -32.08 -12.01
C PRO A 49 8.59 -33.60 -11.76
N ASN A 50 9.28 -34.11 -10.72
CA ASN A 50 9.33 -35.53 -10.37
C ASN A 50 8.03 -36.06 -9.70
N PHE A 51 7.04 -35.20 -9.41
CA PHE A 51 5.76 -35.58 -8.84
C PHE A 51 4.71 -35.96 -9.89
N ASP A 52 5.11 -36.30 -11.12
CA ASP A 52 4.23 -36.71 -12.22
C ASP A 52 3.05 -35.78 -12.48
N TRP A 53 3.27 -34.47 -12.38
CA TRP A 53 2.28 -33.46 -12.69
C TRP A 53 1.79 -33.60 -14.14
N THR A 54 0.50 -33.44 -14.37
CA THR A 54 -0.03 -33.47 -15.73
C THR A 54 0.58 -32.33 -16.57
N ARG A 55 0.73 -32.53 -17.88
CA ARG A 55 1.19 -31.50 -18.81
C ARG A 55 0.38 -30.20 -18.68
N SER A 56 -0.93 -30.31 -18.48
CA SER A 56 -1.81 -29.17 -18.29
C SER A 56 -1.45 -28.38 -17.02
N THR A 57 -1.20 -29.08 -15.90
CA THR A 57 -0.79 -28.47 -14.64
C THR A 57 0.51 -27.66 -14.81
N MET A 58 1.51 -28.23 -15.48
CA MET A 58 2.79 -27.55 -15.72
C MET A 58 2.64 -26.33 -16.63
N GLN A 59 1.80 -26.42 -17.68
CA GLN A 59 1.52 -25.29 -18.56
C GLN A 59 0.81 -24.15 -17.83
N VAL A 60 -0.24 -24.45 -17.06
CA VAL A 60 -0.97 -23.44 -16.27
C VAL A 60 -0.05 -22.81 -15.23
N SER A 61 0.75 -23.59 -14.51
CA SER A 61 1.71 -23.08 -13.53
C SER A 61 2.72 -22.14 -14.18
N SER A 62 3.24 -22.46 -15.36
CA SER A 62 4.16 -21.61 -16.10
C SER A 62 3.50 -20.27 -16.48
N ILE A 63 2.29 -20.30 -17.01
CA ILE A 63 1.55 -19.08 -17.38
C ILE A 63 1.27 -18.21 -16.15
N VAL A 64 0.79 -18.80 -15.06
CA VAL A 64 0.51 -18.08 -13.81
C VAL A 64 1.79 -17.47 -13.24
N HIS A 65 2.90 -18.23 -13.24
CA HIS A 65 4.18 -17.75 -12.72
C HIS A 65 4.71 -16.55 -13.52
N ILE A 66 4.70 -16.64 -14.83
CA ILE A 66 5.15 -15.57 -15.71
C ILE A 66 4.24 -14.34 -15.57
N ALA A 67 2.93 -14.51 -15.64
CA ALA A 67 1.99 -13.41 -15.58
C ALA A 67 2.05 -12.67 -14.24
N SER A 68 2.04 -13.42 -13.11
CA SER A 68 2.14 -12.82 -11.78
C SER A 68 3.53 -12.22 -11.52
N GLY A 69 4.61 -12.84 -12.01
CA GLY A 69 5.97 -12.30 -11.91
C GLY A 69 6.12 -10.97 -12.67
N ILE A 70 5.68 -10.91 -13.92
CA ILE A 70 5.69 -9.66 -14.71
C ILE A 70 4.82 -8.60 -14.04
N GLY A 71 3.63 -8.97 -13.56
CA GLY A 71 2.74 -8.08 -12.86
C GLY A 71 3.38 -7.48 -11.60
N LEU A 72 4.00 -8.30 -10.75
CA LEU A 72 4.68 -7.85 -9.53
C LEU A 72 5.86 -6.92 -9.86
N ILE A 73 6.70 -7.27 -10.83
CA ILE A 73 7.84 -6.44 -11.25
C ILE A 73 7.35 -5.08 -11.78
N SER A 74 6.39 -5.09 -12.69
CA SER A 74 5.85 -3.84 -13.28
C SER A 74 5.25 -2.94 -12.21
N PHE A 75 4.47 -3.52 -11.30
CA PHE A 75 3.83 -2.77 -10.23
C PHE A 75 4.85 -2.25 -9.18
N SER A 76 5.95 -3.00 -8.96
CA SER A 76 7.05 -2.55 -8.11
C SER A 76 7.74 -1.30 -8.65
N PHE A 77 7.91 -1.18 -9.97
CA PHE A 77 8.44 0.04 -10.59
C PHE A 77 7.50 1.24 -10.37
N VAL A 78 6.19 1.03 -10.56
CA VAL A 78 5.19 2.08 -10.27
C VAL A 78 5.24 2.48 -8.80
N HIS A 79 5.30 1.50 -7.89
CA HIS A 79 5.41 1.74 -6.45
C HIS A 79 6.66 2.54 -6.07
N MET A 80 7.83 2.15 -6.60
CA MET A 80 9.07 2.88 -6.37
C MET A 80 8.99 4.31 -6.90
N TYR A 81 8.44 4.50 -8.10
CA TYR A 81 8.26 5.83 -8.66
C TYR A 81 7.36 6.70 -7.76
N MET A 82 6.20 6.19 -7.36
CA MET A 82 5.25 6.92 -6.53
C MET A 82 5.81 7.26 -5.15
N SER A 83 6.60 6.35 -4.56
CA SER A 83 7.17 6.55 -3.22
C SER A 83 8.43 7.44 -3.22
N THR A 84 9.07 7.66 -4.37
CA THR A 84 10.31 8.46 -4.44
C THR A 84 10.11 9.80 -5.15
N LEU A 85 9.50 9.79 -6.33
CA LEU A 85 9.39 10.95 -7.22
C LEU A 85 7.94 11.42 -7.41
N GLY A 86 6.97 10.52 -7.31
CA GLY A 86 5.58 10.80 -7.65
C GLY A 86 4.83 11.61 -6.58
N ASN A 87 5.18 11.44 -5.31
CA ASN A 87 4.60 12.15 -4.18
C ASN A 87 5.68 12.87 -3.39
N GLU A 88 5.65 14.20 -3.42
CA GLU A 88 6.55 15.03 -2.63
C GLU A 88 6.35 14.76 -1.12
N GLY A 89 7.44 14.60 -0.38
CA GLY A 89 7.41 14.34 1.07
C GLY A 89 7.44 12.85 1.46
N THR A 90 6.99 11.93 0.60
CA THR A 90 6.95 10.50 0.92
C THR A 90 8.35 9.91 1.15
N PHE A 91 9.32 10.28 0.32
CA PHE A 91 10.70 9.82 0.46
C PHE A 91 11.34 10.32 1.77
N GLN A 92 11.12 11.59 2.11
CA GLN A 92 11.61 12.20 3.35
C GLN A 92 11.00 11.51 4.59
N ALA A 93 9.71 11.19 4.54
CA ALA A 93 9.03 10.44 5.60
C ALA A 93 9.65 9.04 5.82
N MET A 94 10.00 8.33 4.75
CA MET A 94 10.62 7.01 4.84
C MET A 94 12.05 7.04 5.39
N VAL A 95 12.83 8.06 5.04
CA VAL A 95 14.25 8.16 5.44
C VAL A 95 14.42 8.85 6.78
N GLY A 96 13.68 9.93 7.03
CA GLY A 96 13.78 10.74 8.24
C GLY A 96 12.84 10.30 9.37
N GLY A 97 11.75 9.63 9.04
CA GLY A 97 10.69 9.28 10.00
C GLY A 97 9.79 10.47 10.35
N ASP A 98 10.06 11.65 9.78
CA ASP A 98 9.31 12.87 9.99
C ASP A 98 8.51 13.22 8.74
N VAL A 99 7.31 13.74 8.92
CA VAL A 99 6.47 14.26 7.85
C VAL A 99 6.22 15.76 8.08
N ASP A 100 6.20 16.51 6.98
CA ASP A 100 5.76 17.89 7.02
C ASP A 100 4.28 17.96 7.42
N GLU A 101 3.93 18.86 8.33
CA GLU A 101 2.57 19.02 8.87
C GLU A 101 1.55 19.26 7.75
N ARG A 102 1.89 20.10 6.78
CA ARG A 102 1.06 20.38 5.61
C ARG A 102 0.90 19.16 4.70
N TRP A 103 1.93 18.33 4.60
CA TRP A 103 1.84 17.07 3.85
C TRP A 103 0.89 16.08 4.53
N ALA A 104 0.97 15.96 5.86
CA ALA A 104 0.09 15.09 6.66
C ALA A 104 -1.38 15.52 6.53
N GLU A 105 -1.66 16.80 6.64
CA GLU A 105 -2.99 17.38 6.46
C GLU A 105 -3.58 17.10 5.07
N LEU A 106 -2.76 17.19 4.01
CA LEU A 106 -3.22 17.02 2.63
C LEU A 106 -3.42 15.55 2.22
N HIS A 107 -2.62 14.62 2.78
CA HIS A 107 -2.60 13.22 2.33
C HIS A 107 -3.27 12.27 3.31
N HIS A 108 -3.35 12.64 4.58
CA HIS A 108 -3.89 11.84 5.69
C HIS A 108 -4.74 12.70 6.65
N ASP A 109 -5.68 13.43 6.10
CA ASP A 109 -6.55 14.41 6.80
C ASP A 109 -7.20 13.83 8.06
N VAL A 110 -7.79 12.64 7.97
CA VAL A 110 -8.46 11.97 9.12
C VAL A 110 -7.45 11.60 10.20
N TRP A 111 -6.28 11.07 9.82
CA TRP A 111 -5.22 10.73 10.78
C TRP A 111 -4.62 11.98 11.43
N TYR A 112 -4.45 13.06 10.66
CA TYR A 112 -3.97 14.34 11.17
C TYR A 112 -4.92 14.92 12.22
N ASP A 113 -6.21 14.93 11.93
CA ASP A 113 -7.23 15.40 12.88
C ASP A 113 -7.27 14.57 14.17
N GLU A 114 -7.16 13.25 14.08
CA GLU A 114 -7.06 12.35 15.23
C GLU A 114 -5.85 12.67 16.10
N LEU A 115 -4.68 12.86 15.46
CA LEU A 115 -3.42 13.18 16.13
C LEU A 115 -3.49 14.54 16.85
N MET A 116 -4.11 15.55 16.22
CA MET A 116 -4.27 16.88 16.83
C MET A 116 -5.25 16.85 18.00
N ALA A 117 -6.31 16.08 17.92
CA ALA A 117 -7.24 15.87 19.02
C ALA A 117 -6.56 15.20 20.24
N GLU A 118 -5.72 14.18 20.00
CA GLU A 118 -4.96 13.52 21.07
C GLU A 118 -3.93 14.45 21.72
N ARG A 119 -3.22 15.27 20.93
CA ARG A 119 -2.26 16.27 21.44
C ARG A 119 -2.95 17.34 22.28
N GLY A 120 -4.12 17.83 21.83
CA GLY A 120 -4.94 18.79 22.57
C GLY A 120 -5.41 18.23 23.92
N ALA A 121 -5.88 16.99 23.94
CA ALA A 121 -6.31 16.31 25.16
C ALA A 121 -5.15 16.04 26.14
N SER A 122 -3.96 15.73 25.62
CA SER A 122 -2.76 15.52 26.44
C SER A 122 -2.23 16.82 27.06
N GLY A 123 -2.25 17.92 26.30
CA GLY A 123 -1.87 19.26 26.80
C GLY A 123 -2.77 19.73 27.93
N ALA A 124 -4.08 19.56 27.79
CA ALA A 124 -5.06 19.94 28.82
C ALA A 124 -4.90 19.12 30.12
N LYS A 125 -4.48 17.85 30.00
CA LYS A 125 -4.21 16.99 31.16
C LYS A 125 -2.98 17.42 31.96
N THR A 126 -1.95 17.91 31.27
CA THR A 126 -0.69 18.36 31.89
C THR A 126 -0.89 19.67 32.65
N GLU A 127 -1.70 20.58 32.15
CA GLU A 127 -2.05 21.84 32.82
C GLU A 127 -2.93 21.59 34.05
N SER A 128 -3.86 20.63 34.02
CA SER A 128 -4.72 20.27 35.15
C SER A 128 -3.99 19.60 36.32
N THR A 129 -2.79 19.03 36.09
CA THR A 129 -1.99 18.38 37.15
C THR A 129 -0.95 19.29 37.77
N ALA A 130 -0.69 20.47 37.17
CA ALA A 130 0.30 21.44 37.62
C ALA A 130 -0.30 22.60 38.46
N GLY A 131 -1.61 22.64 38.67
CA GLY A 131 -2.33 23.60 39.49
C GLY A 131 -2.87 22.95 40.74
#